data_4d4876b8b9dd7d44d92c507821574d80
#
_entry.id   4d4876b8b9dd7d44d92c507821574d80
#
_cell.length_a   1.000
_cell.length_b   1.000
_cell.length_c   1.000
_cell.angle_alpha   90.00
_cell.angle_beta   90.00
_cell.angle_gamma   90.00
#
_symmetry.space_group_name_H-M   'P 1'
#
loop_
_entity.id
_entity.type
_entity.pdbx_description
1 polymer ?
#
loop_
_entity_poly.entity_id
_entity_poly.type
_entity_poly.pdbx_seq_one_letter_code
_entity_poly.pdbx_strand_id
1 'polypeptide(L)'
;MADISTLIFEELKREITTLKVIPGGRISEADICERFSVTRPPVRTAFQRLQDIGLLETVPYKGARATLISLSSVHQMIFLRTAVESQIIRDFMSTDPTPFEIEELEHNLRIQKLHINEKEVDEKEFFRLDCEMHQFWFDKMRCSEVWKMIQSDINYERFRMLDFVGTLGYQEIVRSHEKLLDVIKNKEISKITPILSEHLNAGLARMGNLIRTDYKQYFILDDQDNDYWVSYNQKINSVK
;
A
#
# COMPACT_ATOMS: atom_id res chain seq x y z
N MET A 1 11.12 13.01 25.11
CA MET A 1 9.71 13.20 24.73
C MET A 1 9.67 13.62 23.27
N ALA A 2 8.83 13.01 22.44
CA ALA A 2 8.66 13.48 21.06
C ALA A 2 8.13 14.92 21.09
N ASP A 3 8.65 15.78 20.20
CA ASP A 3 8.14 17.14 20.02
C ASP A 3 6.67 17.10 19.58
N ILE A 4 5.86 18.03 20.07
CA ILE A 4 4.42 18.09 19.77
C ILE A 4 4.15 18.18 18.26
N SER A 5 5.02 18.82 17.48
CA SER A 5 4.90 18.87 16.03
C SER A 5 5.06 17.48 15.39
N THR A 6 5.90 16.64 15.97
CA THR A 6 6.08 15.23 15.54
C THR A 6 4.84 14.39 15.87
N LEU A 7 4.25 14.55 17.03
CA LEU A 7 3.00 13.86 17.39
C LEU A 7 1.86 14.23 16.42
N ILE A 8 1.71 15.54 16.12
CA ILE A 8 0.71 16.02 15.15
C ILE A 8 0.97 15.43 13.75
N PHE A 9 2.22 15.43 13.31
CA PHE A 9 2.62 14.89 12.01
C PHE A 9 2.27 13.39 11.89
N GLU A 10 2.66 12.57 12.87
CA GLU A 10 2.42 11.13 12.84
C GLU A 10 0.91 10.80 12.90
N GLU A 11 0.15 11.53 13.72
CA GLU A 11 -1.28 11.33 13.81
C GLU A 11 -2.00 11.71 12.50
N LEU A 12 -1.70 12.85 11.91
CA LEU A 12 -2.28 13.26 10.64
C LEU A 12 -1.83 12.37 9.48
N LYS A 13 -0.56 11.96 9.46
CA LYS A 13 -0.06 10.97 8.50
C LYS A 13 -0.91 9.71 8.57
N ARG A 14 -1.08 9.15 9.76
CA ARG A 14 -1.90 7.96 10.00
C ARG A 14 -3.35 8.15 9.55
N GLU A 15 -3.97 9.31 9.84
CA GLU A 15 -5.35 9.60 9.44
C GLU A 15 -5.52 9.68 7.93
N ILE A 16 -4.53 10.23 7.22
CA ILE A 16 -4.57 10.34 5.76
C ILE A 16 -4.30 8.98 5.11
N THR A 17 -3.32 8.21 5.60
CA THR A 17 -2.98 6.91 5.00
C THR A 17 -4.03 5.84 5.29
N THR A 18 -4.73 5.93 6.42
CA THR A 18 -5.86 5.03 6.75
C THR A 18 -7.22 5.52 6.24
N LEU A 19 -7.24 6.55 5.39
CA LEU A 19 -8.45 7.14 4.78
C LEU A 19 -9.46 7.72 5.80
N LYS A 20 -9.09 7.92 7.05
CA LYS A 20 -9.92 8.69 7.99
C LYS A 20 -10.09 10.14 7.49
N VAL A 21 -9.04 10.67 6.86
CA VAL A 21 -9.10 11.84 5.98
C VAL A 21 -9.01 11.34 4.54
N ILE A 22 -10.10 11.42 3.80
CA ILE A 22 -10.19 10.96 2.42
C ILE A 22 -9.29 11.80 1.49
N PRO A 23 -8.85 11.28 0.34
CA PRO A 23 -8.12 12.06 -0.67
C PRO A 23 -8.94 13.28 -1.10
N GLY A 24 -8.29 14.46 -1.13
CA GLY A 24 -8.95 15.76 -1.35
C GLY A 24 -9.64 16.35 -0.12
N GLY A 25 -9.72 15.59 0.99
CA GLY A 25 -10.34 16.04 2.23
C GLY A 25 -9.63 17.23 2.87
N ARG A 26 -10.40 18.22 3.32
CA ARG A 26 -9.88 19.45 3.93
C ARG A 26 -9.37 19.18 5.35
N ILE A 27 -8.25 19.81 5.68
CA ILE A 27 -7.65 19.81 7.03
C ILE A 27 -7.45 21.26 7.46
N SER A 28 -8.09 21.65 8.57
CA SER A 28 -8.05 23.02 9.09
C SER A 28 -6.96 23.17 10.14
N GLU A 29 -6.05 24.16 9.97
CA GLU A 29 -5.08 24.52 11.02
C GLU A 29 -5.76 24.83 12.36
N ALA A 30 -6.93 25.52 12.33
CA ALA A 30 -7.63 25.91 13.54
C ALA A 30 -8.15 24.69 14.32
N ASP A 31 -8.77 23.73 13.60
CA ASP A 31 -9.30 22.52 14.21
C ASP A 31 -8.18 21.65 14.81
N ILE A 32 -7.02 21.59 14.14
CA ILE A 32 -5.84 20.89 14.67
C ILE A 32 -5.26 21.60 15.89
N CYS A 33 -5.19 22.94 15.90
CA CYS A 33 -4.78 23.69 17.08
C CYS A 33 -5.68 23.40 18.28
N GLU A 34 -7.00 23.40 18.07
CA GLU A 34 -7.97 23.11 19.12
C GLU A 34 -7.84 21.66 19.61
N ARG A 35 -7.80 20.69 18.70
CA ARG A 35 -7.71 19.27 19.01
C ARG A 35 -6.48 18.91 19.85
N PHE A 36 -5.32 19.50 19.55
CA PHE A 36 -4.06 19.24 20.27
C PHE A 36 -3.79 20.25 21.38
N SER A 37 -4.67 21.22 21.59
CA SER A 37 -4.51 22.32 22.58
C SER A 37 -3.19 23.07 22.41
N VAL A 38 -2.83 23.40 21.17
CA VAL A 38 -1.56 24.06 20.80
C VAL A 38 -1.78 25.34 19.99
N THR A 39 -0.75 26.16 19.91
CA THR A 39 -0.70 27.32 19.02
C THR A 39 -0.37 26.91 17.56
N ARG A 40 -0.47 27.85 16.61
CA ARG A 40 -0.25 27.56 15.17
C ARG A 40 1.17 27.07 14.80
N PRO A 41 2.29 27.51 15.40
CA PRO A 41 3.62 27.12 14.94
C PRO A 41 3.86 25.61 14.85
N PRO A 42 3.63 24.78 15.89
CA PRO A 42 3.84 23.34 15.78
C PRO A 42 2.94 22.66 14.74
N VAL A 43 1.71 23.17 14.55
CA VAL A 43 0.79 22.66 13.49
C VAL A 43 1.35 22.95 12.12
N ARG A 44 1.86 24.16 11.87
CA ARG A 44 2.49 24.52 10.59
C ARG A 44 3.74 23.70 10.31
N THR A 45 4.55 23.42 11.33
CA THR A 45 5.71 22.53 11.18
C THR A 45 5.26 21.13 10.76
N ALA A 46 4.22 20.58 11.38
CA ALA A 46 3.66 19.29 10.99
C ALA A 46 3.08 19.31 9.56
N PHE A 47 2.35 20.37 9.20
CA PHE A 47 1.79 20.54 7.85
C PHE A 47 2.88 20.61 6.80
N GLN A 48 3.96 21.37 7.05
CA GLN A 48 5.10 21.44 6.13
C GLN A 48 5.70 20.06 5.90
N ARG A 49 5.93 19.28 6.95
CA ARG A 49 6.44 17.90 6.84
C ARG A 49 5.49 16.99 6.03
N LEU A 50 4.17 17.14 6.21
CA LEU A 50 3.20 16.40 5.41
C LEU A 50 3.22 16.81 3.93
N GLN A 51 3.46 18.09 3.64
CA GLN A 51 3.66 18.59 2.28
C GLN A 51 4.96 18.05 1.67
N ASP A 52 6.05 18.05 2.42
CA ASP A 52 7.35 17.56 1.96
C ASP A 52 7.31 16.09 1.54
N ILE A 53 6.45 15.27 2.18
CA ILE A 53 6.22 13.87 1.79
C ILE A 53 5.03 13.69 0.85
N GLY A 54 4.39 14.76 0.37
CA GLY A 54 3.31 14.71 -0.62
C GLY A 54 1.95 14.23 -0.10
N LEU A 55 1.71 14.22 1.22
CA LEU A 55 0.40 13.84 1.80
C LEU A 55 -0.57 15.01 1.93
N LEU A 56 -0.06 16.24 1.97
CA LEU A 56 -0.83 17.45 2.13
C LEU A 56 -0.49 18.44 1.02
N GLU A 57 -1.45 19.24 0.61
CA GLU A 57 -1.21 20.40 -0.24
C GLU A 57 -1.94 21.63 0.30
N THR A 58 -1.35 22.80 0.10
CA THR A 58 -2.00 24.08 0.41
C THR A 58 -2.66 24.63 -0.83
N VAL A 59 -3.96 24.90 -0.73
CA VAL A 59 -4.74 25.55 -1.81
C VAL A 59 -4.94 27.01 -1.45
N PRO A 60 -4.52 27.97 -2.27
CA PRO A 60 -4.70 29.39 -2.01
C PRO A 60 -6.15 29.72 -1.63
N TYR A 61 -6.33 30.47 -0.56
CA TYR A 61 -7.63 30.90 -0.02
C TYR A 61 -8.56 29.78 0.49
N LYS A 62 -8.19 28.49 0.33
CA LYS A 62 -9.01 27.34 0.75
C LYS A 62 -8.40 26.52 1.90
N GLY A 63 -7.15 26.83 2.31
CA GLY A 63 -6.45 26.13 3.38
C GLY A 63 -5.72 24.86 2.88
N ALA A 64 -5.54 23.89 3.75
CA ALA A 64 -4.86 22.65 3.43
C ALA A 64 -5.85 21.50 3.14
N ARG A 65 -5.43 20.56 2.31
CA ARG A 65 -6.17 19.34 2.02
C ARG A 65 -5.23 18.14 1.80
N ALA A 66 -5.69 16.94 2.07
CA ALA A 66 -4.99 15.73 1.69
C ALA A 66 -4.86 15.66 0.16
N THR A 67 -3.70 15.25 -0.33
CA THR A 67 -3.46 15.11 -1.79
C THR A 67 -4.35 14.02 -2.39
N LEU A 68 -4.64 14.11 -3.68
CA LEU A 68 -5.24 13.02 -4.43
C LEU A 68 -4.22 11.87 -4.62
N ILE A 69 -4.71 10.68 -4.91
CA ILE A 69 -3.88 9.50 -5.20
C ILE A 69 -3.45 9.57 -6.67
N SER A 70 -2.15 9.56 -6.94
CA SER A 70 -1.63 9.43 -8.31
C SER A 70 -1.74 7.99 -8.77
N LEU A 71 -2.60 7.71 -9.75
CA LEU A 71 -2.75 6.37 -10.29
C LEU A 71 -1.49 5.94 -11.06
N SER A 72 -0.80 6.87 -11.69
CA SER A 72 0.52 6.64 -12.29
C SER A 72 1.55 6.15 -11.27
N SER A 73 1.64 6.80 -10.08
CA SER A 73 2.51 6.33 -8.99
C SER A 73 2.16 4.92 -8.54
N VAL A 74 0.86 4.59 -8.45
CA VAL A 74 0.41 3.23 -8.09
C VAL A 74 0.91 2.21 -9.10
N HIS A 75 0.79 2.46 -10.41
CA HIS A 75 1.31 1.58 -11.45
C HIS A 75 2.84 1.40 -11.37
N GLN A 76 3.57 2.50 -11.16
CA GLN A 76 5.03 2.47 -11.04
C GLN A 76 5.45 1.67 -9.81
N MET A 77 4.76 1.79 -8.69
CA MET A 77 5.05 1.02 -7.48
C MET A 77 4.76 -0.47 -7.69
N ILE A 78 3.66 -0.84 -8.35
CA ILE A 78 3.37 -2.24 -8.70
C ILE A 78 4.46 -2.81 -9.61
N PHE A 79 4.94 -2.04 -10.59
CA PHE A 79 6.06 -2.45 -11.45
C PHE A 79 7.35 -2.67 -10.63
N LEU A 80 7.70 -1.70 -9.77
CA LEU A 80 8.87 -1.79 -8.89
C LEU A 80 8.78 -3.02 -7.97
N ARG A 81 7.66 -3.22 -7.30
CA ARG A 81 7.41 -4.36 -6.42
C ARG A 81 7.52 -5.67 -7.19
N THR A 82 6.89 -5.77 -8.34
CA THR A 82 6.96 -6.98 -9.17
C THR A 82 8.40 -7.34 -9.52
N ALA A 83 9.20 -6.36 -9.92
CA ALA A 83 10.60 -6.57 -10.30
C ALA A 83 11.47 -6.99 -9.10
N VAL A 84 11.38 -6.22 -8.01
CA VAL A 84 12.25 -6.40 -6.84
C VAL A 84 11.83 -7.63 -6.02
N GLU A 85 10.54 -7.76 -5.69
CA GLU A 85 10.05 -8.88 -4.88
C GLU A 85 10.21 -10.23 -5.61
N SER A 86 10.01 -10.27 -6.94
CA SER A 86 10.26 -11.51 -7.70
C SER A 86 11.71 -11.94 -7.59
N GLN A 87 12.66 -11.00 -7.62
CA GLN A 87 14.08 -11.33 -7.47
C GLN A 87 14.38 -11.80 -6.04
N ILE A 88 13.91 -11.07 -5.03
CA ILE A 88 14.11 -11.41 -3.61
C ILE A 88 13.52 -12.80 -3.28
N ILE A 89 12.32 -13.12 -3.78
CA ILE A 89 11.69 -14.43 -3.55
C ILE A 89 12.49 -15.55 -4.25
N ARG A 90 12.97 -15.33 -5.47
CA ARG A 90 13.84 -16.31 -6.16
C ARG A 90 15.14 -16.57 -5.40
N ASP A 91 15.78 -15.51 -4.91
CA ASP A 91 17.00 -15.62 -4.13
C ASP A 91 16.71 -16.38 -2.82
N PHE A 92 15.63 -16.07 -2.12
CA PHE A 92 15.18 -16.81 -0.95
C PHE A 92 14.98 -18.30 -1.27
N MET A 93 14.27 -18.64 -2.34
CA MET A 93 14.08 -20.04 -2.76
C MET A 93 15.41 -20.74 -3.08
N SER A 94 16.40 -20.00 -3.56
CA SER A 94 17.73 -20.55 -3.88
C SER A 94 18.59 -20.84 -2.64
N THR A 95 18.22 -20.30 -1.48
CA THR A 95 18.88 -20.62 -0.19
C THR A 95 18.43 -21.94 0.42
N ASP A 96 17.48 -22.65 -0.20
CA ASP A 96 16.84 -23.86 0.32
C ASP A 96 16.14 -23.62 1.66
N PRO A 97 15.01 -22.89 1.69
CA PRO A 97 14.35 -22.45 2.90
C PRO A 97 14.11 -23.58 3.90
N THR A 98 14.39 -23.31 5.15
CA THR A 98 14.20 -24.26 6.25
C THR A 98 12.71 -24.52 6.53
N PRO A 99 12.35 -25.67 7.15
CA PRO A 99 10.97 -25.91 7.60
C PRO A 99 10.40 -24.82 8.51
N PHE A 100 11.26 -24.16 9.32
CA PHE A 100 10.84 -23.06 10.18
C PHE A 100 10.46 -21.80 9.39
N GLU A 101 11.21 -21.48 8.36
CA GLU A 101 10.91 -20.32 7.49
C GLU A 101 9.63 -20.54 6.70
N ILE A 102 9.39 -21.76 6.24
CA ILE A 102 8.09 -22.10 5.60
C ILE A 102 6.96 -22.02 6.62
N GLU A 103 7.14 -22.52 7.84
CA GLU A 103 6.13 -22.44 8.91
C GLU A 103 5.81 -20.99 9.30
N GLU A 104 6.78 -20.06 9.31
CA GLU A 104 6.53 -18.63 9.56
C GLU A 104 5.56 -18.04 8.52
N LEU A 105 5.74 -18.40 7.25
CA LEU A 105 4.85 -17.98 6.16
C LEU A 105 3.46 -18.62 6.27
N GLU A 106 3.40 -19.93 6.55
CA GLU A 106 2.14 -20.65 6.77
C GLU A 106 1.38 -20.10 7.98
N HIS A 107 2.11 -19.71 9.03
CA HIS A 107 1.51 -19.09 10.21
C HIS A 107 0.87 -17.75 9.87
N ASN A 108 1.60 -16.84 9.20
CA ASN A 108 1.05 -15.56 8.78
C ASN A 108 -0.21 -15.76 7.91
N LEU A 109 -0.16 -16.69 6.95
CA LEU A 109 -1.30 -16.99 6.09
C LEU A 109 -2.49 -17.57 6.87
N ARG A 110 -2.26 -18.40 7.90
CA ARG A 110 -3.32 -18.89 8.79
C ARG A 110 -3.99 -17.74 9.55
N ILE A 111 -3.19 -16.79 10.06
CA ILE A 111 -3.76 -15.61 10.75
C ILE A 111 -4.58 -14.76 9.78
N GLN A 112 -4.10 -14.51 8.55
CA GLN A 112 -4.90 -13.83 7.53
C GLN A 112 -6.26 -14.53 7.29
N LYS A 113 -6.26 -15.86 7.15
CA LYS A 113 -7.48 -16.66 6.97
C LYS A 113 -8.43 -16.56 8.16
N LEU A 114 -7.93 -16.59 9.38
CA LEU A 114 -8.75 -16.43 10.57
C LEU A 114 -9.37 -15.03 10.61
N HIS A 115 -8.56 -14.01 10.33
CA HIS A 115 -8.98 -12.62 10.38
C HIS A 115 -10.10 -12.30 9.38
N ILE A 116 -10.02 -12.78 8.13
CA ILE A 116 -11.08 -12.55 7.14
C ILE A 116 -12.39 -13.31 7.42
N ASN A 117 -12.38 -14.26 8.36
CA ASN A 117 -13.58 -14.97 8.81
C ASN A 117 -14.22 -14.35 10.07
N GLU A 118 -13.66 -13.27 10.59
CA GLU A 118 -14.28 -12.50 11.67
C GLU A 118 -15.56 -11.82 11.19
N LYS A 119 -16.43 -11.48 12.13
CA LYS A 119 -17.71 -10.81 11.82
C LYS A 119 -17.51 -9.45 11.15
N GLU A 120 -16.46 -8.73 11.58
CA GLU A 120 -16.02 -7.46 11.02
C GLU A 120 -14.50 -7.56 10.83
N VAL A 121 -14.05 -7.39 9.59
CA VAL A 121 -12.62 -7.42 9.27
C VAL A 121 -12.02 -6.06 9.61
N ASP A 122 -10.96 -6.03 10.42
CA ASP A 122 -10.15 -4.81 10.62
C ASP A 122 -9.18 -4.66 9.43
N GLU A 123 -9.47 -3.70 8.55
CA GLU A 123 -8.70 -3.43 7.35
C GLU A 123 -7.23 -3.11 7.65
N LYS A 124 -6.96 -2.44 8.77
CA LYS A 124 -5.59 -2.05 9.17
C LYS A 124 -4.80 -3.26 9.61
N GLU A 125 -5.43 -4.12 10.39
CA GLU A 125 -4.80 -5.36 10.84
C GLU A 125 -4.56 -6.31 9.65
N PHE A 126 -5.52 -6.42 8.72
CA PHE A 126 -5.32 -7.19 7.50
C PHE A 126 -4.18 -6.61 6.65
N PHE A 127 -4.11 -5.28 6.49
CA PHE A 127 -3.02 -4.61 5.78
C PHE A 127 -1.66 -4.87 6.44
N ARG A 128 -1.61 -4.87 7.77
CA ARG A 128 -0.38 -5.20 8.52
C ARG A 128 0.09 -6.62 8.22
N LEU A 129 -0.82 -7.60 8.29
CA LEU A 129 -0.52 -9.02 8.00
C LEU A 129 -0.06 -9.23 6.55
N ASP A 130 -0.70 -8.56 5.60
CA ASP A 130 -0.30 -8.55 4.18
C ASP A 130 1.13 -8.00 4.02
N CYS A 131 1.42 -6.86 4.63
CA CYS A 131 2.76 -6.27 4.60
C CYS A 131 3.82 -7.17 5.25
N GLU A 132 3.51 -7.80 6.38
CA GLU A 132 4.44 -8.73 7.07
C GLU A 132 4.79 -9.94 6.20
N MET A 133 3.83 -10.49 5.46
CA MET A 133 4.10 -11.58 4.54
C MET A 133 5.09 -11.17 3.44
N HIS A 134 4.91 -9.98 2.86
CA HIS A 134 5.82 -9.47 1.84
C HIS A 134 7.20 -9.09 2.43
N GLN A 135 7.23 -8.48 3.62
CA GLN A 135 8.46 -8.10 4.31
C GLN A 135 9.34 -9.31 4.64
N PHE A 136 8.74 -10.47 4.90
CA PHE A 136 9.42 -11.69 5.31
C PHE A 136 10.61 -12.04 4.39
N TRP A 137 10.41 -12.04 3.07
CA TRP A 137 11.49 -12.36 2.12
C TRP A 137 12.63 -11.34 2.19
N PHE A 138 12.31 -10.05 2.33
CA PHE A 138 13.33 -9.01 2.44
C PHE A 138 14.16 -9.15 3.70
N ASP A 139 13.55 -9.50 4.82
CA ASP A 139 14.25 -9.70 6.09
C ASP A 139 15.15 -10.93 6.02
N LYS A 140 14.67 -12.05 5.46
CA LYS A 140 15.48 -13.26 5.28
C LYS A 140 16.66 -13.03 4.34
N MET A 141 16.49 -12.21 3.30
CA MET A 141 17.55 -11.86 2.35
C MET A 141 18.39 -10.64 2.78
N ARG A 142 18.21 -10.13 4.01
CA ARG A 142 18.90 -8.95 4.58
C ARG A 142 18.72 -7.68 3.75
N CYS A 143 17.55 -7.52 3.14
CA CYS A 143 17.15 -6.40 2.29
C CYS A 143 16.06 -5.53 2.94
N SER A 144 15.98 -5.49 4.29
CA SER A 144 14.92 -4.74 5.02
C SER A 144 14.90 -3.25 4.68
N GLU A 145 16.03 -2.64 4.34
CA GLU A 145 16.06 -1.22 3.91
C GLU A 145 15.37 -1.02 2.55
N VAL A 146 15.46 -1.99 1.64
CA VAL A 146 14.73 -1.96 0.36
C VAL A 146 13.23 -2.05 0.61
N TRP A 147 12.80 -2.90 1.55
CA TRP A 147 11.39 -2.99 1.95
C TRP A 147 10.87 -1.66 2.52
N LYS A 148 11.63 -0.99 3.37
CA LYS A 148 11.26 0.34 3.90
C LYS A 148 11.06 1.37 2.79
N MET A 149 11.89 1.36 1.75
CA MET A 149 11.71 2.24 0.59
C MET A 149 10.39 1.94 -0.14
N ILE A 150 10.04 0.66 -0.33
CA ILE A 150 8.78 0.24 -0.94
C ILE A 150 7.60 0.69 -0.08
N GLN A 151 7.64 0.46 1.23
CA GLN A 151 6.57 0.86 2.16
C GLN A 151 6.39 2.37 2.29
N SER A 152 7.37 3.17 1.90
CA SER A 152 7.27 4.63 1.99
C SER A 152 6.38 5.27 0.92
N ASP A 153 5.90 4.51 -0.09
CA ASP A 153 5.02 5.06 -1.13
C ASP A 153 3.60 5.26 -0.63
N ILE A 154 3.29 6.53 -0.39
CA ILE A 154 2.00 6.97 0.17
C ILE A 154 0.82 6.84 -0.80
N ASN A 155 1.04 6.82 -2.12
CA ASN A 155 -0.03 6.62 -3.10
C ASN A 155 -0.45 5.16 -3.11
N TYR A 156 0.52 4.25 -3.11
CA TYR A 156 0.25 2.81 -3.09
C TYR A 156 -0.40 2.38 -1.77
N GLU A 157 0.05 2.87 -0.61
CA GLU A 157 -0.55 2.60 0.70
C GLU A 157 -2.03 3.01 0.72
N ARG A 158 -2.35 4.27 0.34
CA ARG A 158 -3.73 4.78 0.29
C ARG A 158 -4.59 4.05 -0.74
N PHE A 159 -4.01 3.68 -1.88
CA PHE A 159 -4.68 2.86 -2.88
C PHE A 159 -5.07 1.49 -2.33
N ARG A 160 -4.16 0.80 -1.63
CA ARG A 160 -4.44 -0.49 -0.99
C ARG A 160 -5.54 -0.39 0.07
N MET A 161 -5.50 0.64 0.92
CA MET A 161 -6.56 0.88 1.90
C MET A 161 -7.91 1.12 1.22
N LEU A 162 -7.94 1.86 0.11
CA LEU A 162 -9.18 2.10 -0.65
C LEU A 162 -9.69 0.83 -1.33
N ASP A 163 -8.81 -0.04 -1.83
CA ASP A 163 -9.17 -1.36 -2.37
C ASP A 163 -9.81 -2.25 -1.29
N PHE A 164 -9.26 -2.29 -0.10
CA PHE A 164 -9.83 -3.08 1.01
C PHE A 164 -11.24 -2.61 1.38
N VAL A 165 -11.43 -1.32 1.60
CA VAL A 165 -12.73 -0.74 1.96
C VAL A 165 -13.74 -0.84 0.81
N GLY A 166 -13.29 -0.61 -0.43
CA GLY A 166 -14.17 -0.50 -1.60
C GLY A 166 -14.60 -1.83 -2.21
N THR A 167 -13.75 -2.85 -2.15
CA THR A 167 -14.00 -4.12 -2.85
C THR A 167 -14.17 -5.32 -1.95
N LEU A 168 -13.76 -5.23 -0.68
CA LEU A 168 -13.73 -6.34 0.28
C LEU A 168 -13.00 -7.58 -0.28
N GLY A 169 -11.96 -7.36 -1.09
CA GLY A 169 -11.23 -8.38 -1.83
C GLY A 169 -10.32 -9.30 -1.01
N TYR A 170 -10.50 -9.38 0.30
CA TYR A 170 -9.64 -10.11 1.24
C TYR A 170 -9.45 -11.58 0.87
N GLN A 171 -10.54 -12.29 0.50
CA GLN A 171 -10.46 -13.70 0.15
C GLN A 171 -9.62 -13.95 -1.11
N GLU A 172 -9.67 -13.02 -2.07
CA GLU A 172 -8.88 -13.12 -3.30
C GLU A 172 -7.39 -12.92 -3.01
N ILE A 173 -7.07 -11.96 -2.13
CA ILE A 173 -5.70 -11.70 -1.67
C ILE A 173 -5.15 -12.93 -0.95
N VAL A 174 -5.89 -13.49 0.00
CA VAL A 174 -5.48 -14.71 0.73
C VAL A 174 -5.25 -15.88 -0.22
N ARG A 175 -6.13 -16.12 -1.21
CA ARG A 175 -5.93 -17.17 -2.22
C ARG A 175 -4.68 -16.93 -3.07
N SER A 176 -4.36 -15.69 -3.39
CA SER A 176 -3.14 -15.38 -4.14
C SER A 176 -1.87 -15.61 -3.31
N HIS A 177 -1.92 -15.34 -2.01
CA HIS A 177 -0.85 -15.70 -1.07
C HIS A 177 -0.68 -17.22 -0.94
N GLU A 178 -1.78 -17.99 -0.91
CA GLU A 178 -1.72 -19.47 -0.95
C GLU A 178 -0.99 -19.96 -2.20
N LYS A 179 -1.37 -19.46 -3.38
CA LYS A 179 -0.70 -19.82 -4.64
C LYS A 179 0.80 -19.49 -4.60
N LEU A 180 1.16 -18.33 -4.08
CA LEU A 180 2.57 -17.91 -3.96
C LEU A 180 3.34 -18.86 -3.04
N LEU A 181 2.78 -19.18 -1.89
CA LEU A 181 3.39 -20.12 -0.94
C LEU A 181 3.53 -21.54 -1.54
N ASP A 182 2.53 -22.03 -2.24
CA ASP A 182 2.57 -23.33 -2.93
C ASP A 182 3.71 -23.38 -3.96
N VAL A 183 3.89 -22.32 -4.75
CA VAL A 183 4.99 -22.23 -5.71
C VAL A 183 6.36 -22.25 -5.03
N ILE A 184 6.49 -21.58 -3.88
CA ILE A 184 7.73 -21.60 -3.09
C ILE A 184 8.00 -23.00 -2.55
N LYS A 185 7.01 -23.65 -1.95
CA LYS A 185 7.12 -25.04 -1.41
C LYS A 185 7.46 -26.06 -2.49
N ASN A 186 6.90 -25.90 -3.69
CA ASN A 186 7.16 -26.79 -4.82
C ASN A 186 8.43 -26.42 -5.61
N LYS A 187 9.16 -25.37 -5.20
CA LYS A 187 10.39 -24.89 -5.85
C LYS A 187 10.20 -24.50 -7.34
N GLU A 188 9.01 -23.99 -7.69
CA GLU A 188 8.64 -23.64 -9.05
C GLU A 188 9.09 -22.21 -9.43
N ILE A 189 10.41 -21.95 -9.40
CA ILE A 189 11.04 -20.62 -9.54
C ILE A 189 10.52 -19.82 -10.74
N SER A 190 10.26 -20.48 -11.86
CA SER A 190 9.78 -19.81 -13.09
C SER A 190 8.37 -19.20 -12.94
N LYS A 191 7.57 -19.70 -11.99
CA LYS A 191 6.21 -19.21 -11.75
C LYS A 191 6.12 -17.99 -10.82
N ILE A 192 7.21 -17.62 -10.14
CA ILE A 192 7.20 -16.51 -9.16
C ILE A 192 6.77 -15.20 -9.79
N THR A 193 7.42 -14.76 -10.86
CA THR A 193 7.11 -13.46 -11.47
C THR A 193 5.68 -13.37 -12.00
N PRO A 194 5.15 -14.33 -12.77
CA PRO A 194 3.77 -14.25 -13.23
C PRO A 194 2.75 -14.26 -12.09
N ILE A 195 2.92 -15.09 -11.05
CA ILE A 195 1.98 -15.14 -9.92
C ILE A 195 2.05 -13.86 -9.08
N LEU A 196 3.25 -13.37 -8.78
CA LEU A 196 3.41 -12.12 -8.05
C LEU A 196 2.88 -10.92 -8.83
N SER A 197 3.10 -10.87 -10.15
CA SER A 197 2.52 -9.83 -11.01
C SER A 197 0.99 -9.86 -10.99
N GLU A 198 0.37 -11.05 -11.09
CA GLU A 198 -1.09 -11.22 -10.97
C GLU A 198 -1.58 -10.72 -9.61
N HIS A 199 -0.93 -11.13 -8.52
CA HIS A 199 -1.26 -10.73 -7.16
C HIS A 199 -1.20 -9.21 -6.97
N LEU A 200 -0.10 -8.55 -7.34
CA LEU A 200 0.10 -7.12 -7.14
C LEU A 200 -0.81 -6.26 -8.03
N ASN A 201 -1.19 -6.73 -9.22
CA ASN A 201 -2.12 -6.03 -10.11
C ASN A 201 -3.60 -6.30 -9.77
N ALA A 202 -3.93 -7.28 -8.94
CA ALA A 202 -5.31 -7.65 -8.64
C ALA A 202 -6.15 -6.48 -8.08
N GLY A 203 -5.55 -5.62 -7.23
CA GLY A 203 -6.20 -4.42 -6.73
C GLY A 203 -6.64 -3.45 -7.83
N LEU A 204 -5.78 -3.21 -8.83
CA LEU A 204 -6.15 -2.38 -10.00
C LEU A 204 -7.29 -2.99 -10.80
N ALA A 205 -7.31 -4.32 -10.95
CA ALA A 205 -8.39 -5.01 -11.66
C ALA A 205 -9.72 -4.88 -10.90
N ARG A 206 -9.73 -5.09 -9.58
CA ARG A 206 -10.93 -4.94 -8.74
C ARG A 206 -11.45 -3.51 -8.72
N MET A 207 -10.54 -2.56 -8.55
CA MET A 207 -10.86 -1.13 -8.42
C MET A 207 -11.19 -0.44 -9.75
N GLY A 208 -10.87 -1.05 -10.90
CA GLY A 208 -10.86 -0.38 -12.19
C GLY A 208 -12.15 0.37 -12.57
N ASN A 209 -13.33 -0.18 -12.26
CA ASN A 209 -14.60 0.53 -12.45
C ASN A 209 -14.81 1.63 -11.41
N LEU A 210 -14.56 1.34 -10.13
CA LEU A 210 -14.74 2.28 -9.02
C LEU A 210 -13.86 3.53 -9.16
N ILE A 211 -12.63 3.39 -9.65
CA ILE A 211 -11.73 4.51 -9.94
C ILE A 211 -12.34 5.45 -10.97
N ARG A 212 -13.12 4.95 -11.92
CA ARG A 212 -13.74 5.76 -12.98
C ARG A 212 -15.10 6.32 -12.60
N THR A 213 -15.73 5.78 -11.56
CA THR A 213 -17.08 6.14 -11.11
C THR A 213 -17.05 6.74 -9.70
N ASP A 214 -17.28 5.95 -8.69
CA ASP A 214 -17.54 6.38 -7.30
C ASP A 214 -16.34 7.01 -6.61
N TYR A 215 -15.12 6.64 -7.03
CA TYR A 215 -13.88 7.14 -6.44
C TYR A 215 -13.08 8.07 -7.36
N LYS A 216 -13.66 8.47 -8.50
CA LYS A 216 -12.98 9.33 -9.48
C LYS A 216 -12.36 10.58 -8.85
N GLN A 217 -13.06 11.19 -7.89
CA GLN A 217 -12.62 12.40 -7.20
C GLN A 217 -11.42 12.20 -6.26
N TYR A 218 -11.04 10.97 -5.98
CA TYR A 218 -9.89 10.63 -5.12
C TYR A 218 -8.58 10.45 -5.90
N PHE A 219 -8.64 10.40 -7.22
CA PHE A 219 -7.51 10.09 -8.09
C PHE A 219 -7.13 11.21 -9.04
N ILE A 220 -5.85 11.28 -9.36
CA ILE A 220 -5.34 11.98 -10.54
C ILE A 220 -5.36 10.96 -11.69
N LEU A 221 -6.22 11.19 -12.69
CA LEU A 221 -6.46 10.27 -13.82
C LEU A 221 -5.92 10.77 -15.16
N ASP A 222 -5.88 12.10 -15.32
CA ASP A 222 -5.57 12.73 -16.59
C ASP A 222 -4.10 13.18 -16.61
N ASP A 223 -3.18 12.22 -16.61
CA ASP A 223 -1.76 12.46 -16.82
C ASP A 223 -1.19 11.49 -17.87
N GLN A 224 -0.19 11.94 -18.63
CA GLN A 224 0.43 11.16 -19.71
C GLN A 224 1.08 9.88 -19.19
N ASP A 225 1.61 9.91 -17.97
CA ASP A 225 2.24 8.75 -17.34
C ASP A 225 1.20 7.68 -17.01
N ASN A 226 0.01 8.08 -16.55
CA ASN A 226 -1.08 7.15 -16.30
C ASN A 226 -1.52 6.43 -17.58
N ASP A 227 -1.70 7.15 -18.69
CA ASP A 227 -2.06 6.57 -19.99
C ASP A 227 -0.99 5.59 -20.49
N TYR A 228 0.28 5.93 -20.31
CA TYR A 228 1.38 5.01 -20.60
C TYR A 228 1.27 3.70 -19.80
N TRP A 229 1.09 3.77 -18.48
CA TRP A 229 1.05 2.59 -17.61
C TRP A 229 -0.18 1.72 -17.86
N VAL A 230 -1.33 2.31 -18.15
CA VAL A 230 -2.55 1.58 -18.57
C VAL A 230 -2.26 0.78 -19.86
N SER A 231 -1.66 1.43 -20.86
CA SER A 231 -1.28 0.79 -22.14
C SER A 231 -0.24 -0.31 -21.94
N TYR A 232 0.77 -0.07 -21.09
CA TYR A 232 1.81 -1.03 -20.74
C TYR A 232 1.22 -2.31 -20.13
N ASN A 233 0.36 -2.17 -19.13
CA ASN A 233 -0.27 -3.31 -18.47
C ASN A 233 -1.19 -4.12 -19.42
N GLN A 234 -1.89 -3.44 -20.32
CA GLN A 234 -2.69 -4.11 -21.36
C GLN A 234 -1.82 -4.98 -22.28
N LYS A 235 -0.68 -4.45 -22.72
CA LYS A 235 0.27 -5.19 -23.59
C LYS A 235 0.85 -6.41 -22.90
N ILE A 236 1.30 -6.29 -21.65
CA ILE A 236 1.87 -7.42 -20.91
C ILE A 236 0.83 -8.51 -20.67
N ASN A 237 -0.40 -8.15 -20.36
CA ASN A 237 -1.48 -9.12 -20.13
C ASN A 237 -1.98 -9.78 -21.43
N SER A 238 -1.74 -9.21 -22.61
CA SER A 238 -2.07 -9.79 -23.91
C SER A 238 -1.03 -10.77 -24.45
N VAL A 239 0.14 -10.85 -23.85
CA VAL A 239 1.25 -11.75 -24.26
C VAL A 239 1.23 -13.09 -23.51
N LYS A 240 0.19 -13.36 -22.73
CA LYS A 240 0.02 -14.62 -21.99
C LYS A 240 -0.66 -15.70 -22.83
#